data_3537fce17a86bbde3bfe1c3171fc43aa
#
_entry.id   3537fce17a86bbde3bfe1c3171fc43aa
#
_cell.length_a   1.000
_cell.length_b   1.000
_cell.length_c   1.000
_cell.angle_alpha   90.00
_cell.angle_beta   90.00
_cell.angle_gamma   90.00
#
_symmetry.space_group_name_H-M   'P 1'
#
loop_
_entity.id
_entity.type
_entity.pdbx_description
1 polymer ?
#
loop_
_entity_poly.entity_id
_entity_poly.type
_entity_poly.pdbx_seq_one_letter_code
_entity_poly.pdbx_strand_id
1 'polypeptide(L)'
;VWEGITFDVLAVPGHTLDHIAYYSDTQVNDNPVLFCGDTLFVCGCGRLFEGTPEQMHTSLQTLRDLPDNTAVYCAHEYTLANLRFARHWLPEDKALAEFENACKDLRERGKPTVPTTIGQEKQLNPFLRWDDAMVIEAAENYSTTHRLATGSDCAVFAAVRHGKDNF
;
A
#
# COMPACT_ATOMS: atom_id res chain seq x y z
N VAL A 1 13.40 1.39 22.29
CA VAL A 1 13.91 0.02 22.47
C VAL A 1 12.89 -0.78 23.27
N TRP A 2 12.49 -1.93 22.77
CA TRP A 2 11.60 -2.85 23.45
C TRP A 2 12.22 -4.26 23.44
N GLU A 3 12.44 -4.85 24.62
CA GLU A 3 13.10 -6.17 24.78
C GLU A 3 14.41 -6.35 23.97
N GLY A 4 15.21 -5.27 23.86
CA GLY A 4 16.45 -5.28 23.07
C GLY A 4 16.30 -4.98 21.59
N ILE A 5 15.08 -4.85 21.07
CA ILE A 5 14.81 -4.44 19.70
C ILE A 5 14.77 -2.90 19.62
N THR A 6 15.52 -2.32 18.70
CA THR A 6 15.48 -0.89 18.39
C THR A 6 14.56 -0.64 17.22
N PHE A 7 13.71 0.36 17.33
CA PHE A 7 12.84 0.82 16.26
C PHE A 7 13.22 2.24 15.85
N ASP A 8 13.35 2.44 14.55
CA ASP A 8 13.38 3.75 13.93
C ASP A 8 11.93 4.27 13.82
N VAL A 9 11.75 5.55 14.11
CA VAL A 9 10.45 6.22 13.96
C VAL A 9 10.48 6.98 12.65
N LEU A 10 9.62 6.58 11.71
CA LEU A 10 9.50 7.19 10.41
C LEU A 10 8.28 8.11 10.42
N ALA A 11 8.44 9.39 10.08
CA ALA A 11 7.32 10.28 9.82
C ALA A 11 6.68 9.91 8.48
N VAL A 12 5.39 9.60 8.47
CA VAL A 12 4.64 9.17 7.29
C VAL A 12 3.31 9.93 7.17
N PRO A 13 3.38 11.28 7.01
CA PRO A 13 2.18 12.10 6.90
C PRO A 13 1.35 11.74 5.66
N GLY A 14 0.03 11.88 5.79
CA GLY A 14 -0.91 11.60 4.69
C GLY A 14 -2.28 11.21 5.22
N HIS A 15 -2.39 10.11 5.92
CA HIS A 15 -3.63 9.71 6.59
C HIS A 15 -3.99 10.74 7.67
N THR A 16 -3.05 11.02 8.58
CA THR A 16 -3.01 12.22 9.43
C THR A 16 -1.69 12.95 9.20
N LEU A 17 -1.56 14.21 9.62
CA LEU A 17 -0.34 14.99 9.40
C LEU A 17 0.82 14.56 10.27
N ASP A 18 0.55 13.99 11.43
CA ASP A 18 1.53 13.53 12.42
C ASP A 18 1.68 12.01 12.47
N HIS A 19 1.19 11.29 11.42
CA HIS A 19 1.27 9.84 11.36
C HIS A 19 2.71 9.34 11.34
N ILE A 20 2.97 8.28 12.10
CA ILE A 20 4.30 7.66 12.21
C ILE A 20 4.23 6.16 11.94
N ALA A 21 5.35 5.60 11.51
CA ALA A 21 5.57 4.17 11.41
C ALA A 21 6.80 3.78 12.24
N TYR A 22 6.85 2.53 12.69
CA TYR A 22 7.99 1.97 13.39
C TYR A 22 8.65 0.90 12.53
N TYR A 23 9.94 1.07 12.25
CA TYR A 23 10.74 0.13 11.48
C TYR A 23 11.88 -0.42 12.34
N SER A 24 12.16 -1.70 12.22
CA SER A 24 13.36 -2.33 12.80
C SER A 24 14.00 -3.24 11.77
N ASP A 25 15.31 -3.05 11.59
CA ASP A 25 16.17 -3.96 10.85
C ASP A 25 16.59 -5.18 11.69
N THR A 26 16.34 -5.14 13.01
CA THR A 26 16.52 -6.29 13.88
C THR A 26 15.56 -7.38 13.44
N GLN A 27 16.12 -8.53 13.05
CA GLN A 27 15.34 -9.62 12.51
C GLN A 27 14.41 -10.20 13.56
N VAL A 28 13.10 -10.08 13.30
CA VAL A 28 12.07 -10.80 14.03
C VAL A 28 11.59 -11.92 13.12
N ASN A 29 11.76 -13.16 13.52
CA ASN A 29 11.54 -14.33 12.65
C ASN A 29 12.29 -14.25 11.32
N ASP A 30 13.58 -13.88 11.39
CA ASP A 30 14.51 -13.75 10.27
C ASP A 30 14.20 -12.62 9.24
N ASN A 31 13.32 -11.68 9.56
CA ASN A 31 12.98 -10.56 8.68
C ASN A 31 12.95 -9.22 9.44
N PRO A 32 13.31 -8.11 8.78
CA PRO A 32 12.97 -6.78 9.26
C PRO A 32 11.47 -6.61 9.43
N VAL A 33 11.04 -5.73 10.32
CA VAL A 33 9.62 -5.51 10.59
C VAL A 33 9.24 -4.05 10.48
N LEU A 34 8.04 -3.81 9.97
CA LEU A 34 7.41 -2.51 9.83
C LEU A 34 6.00 -2.53 10.44
N PHE A 35 5.74 -1.63 11.36
CA PHE A 35 4.40 -1.31 11.86
C PHE A 35 4.00 0.05 11.32
N CYS A 36 3.10 0.06 10.31
CA CYS A 36 2.84 1.27 9.51
C CYS A 36 1.47 1.92 9.80
N GLY A 37 0.75 1.44 10.81
CA GLY A 37 -0.57 1.99 11.15
C GLY A 37 -1.51 2.01 9.94
N ASP A 38 -2.06 3.19 9.66
CA ASP A 38 -3.01 3.44 8.57
C ASP A 38 -2.35 4.07 7.33
N THR A 39 -1.02 3.96 7.16
CA THR A 39 -0.33 4.46 5.97
C THR A 39 -0.40 3.46 4.82
N LEU A 40 0.05 2.22 5.06
CA LEU A 40 0.09 1.15 4.07
C LEU A 40 -0.78 -0.02 4.54
N PHE A 41 -1.58 -0.59 3.63
CA PHE A 41 -2.36 -1.82 3.84
C PHE A 41 -2.01 -2.85 2.78
N VAL A 42 -2.36 -4.11 3.02
CA VAL A 42 -2.26 -5.15 1.98
C VAL A 42 -3.10 -4.74 0.77
N CYS A 43 -2.44 -4.55 -0.36
CA CYS A 43 -3.01 -4.04 -1.62
C CYS A 43 -3.78 -2.71 -1.49
N GLY A 44 -3.39 -1.85 -0.56
CA GLY A 44 -4.06 -0.56 -0.33
C GLY A 44 -3.21 0.44 0.43
N CYS A 45 -3.78 1.62 0.65
CA CYS A 45 -3.23 2.64 1.55
C CYS A 45 -4.35 3.40 2.26
N GLY A 46 -3.99 4.15 3.29
CA GLY A 46 -4.92 4.97 4.06
C GLY A 46 -5.59 6.08 3.25
N ARG A 47 -6.78 6.51 3.69
CA ARG A 47 -7.41 7.72 3.17
C ARG A 47 -6.63 8.96 3.57
N LEU A 48 -6.74 10.00 2.75
CA LEU A 48 -6.17 11.31 3.04
C LEU A 48 -7.18 12.13 3.84
N PHE A 49 -7.18 11.98 5.18
CA PHE A 49 -8.08 12.78 6.02
C PHE A 49 -7.55 14.19 6.25
N GLU A 50 -6.23 14.33 6.39
CA GLU A 50 -5.59 15.61 6.70
C GLU A 50 -4.48 15.98 5.70
N GLY A 51 -3.79 14.98 5.14
CA GLY A 51 -2.67 15.19 4.23
C GLY A 51 -3.07 15.34 2.78
N THR A 52 -2.06 15.61 1.94
CA THR A 52 -2.19 15.73 0.49
C THR A 52 -1.71 14.46 -0.22
N PRO A 53 -2.08 14.26 -1.51
CA PRO A 53 -1.52 13.17 -2.31
C PRO A 53 0.01 13.16 -2.34
N GLU A 54 0.64 14.33 -2.40
CA GLU A 54 2.10 14.47 -2.43
C GLU A 54 2.74 14.00 -1.12
N GLN A 55 2.14 14.33 0.02
CA GLN A 55 2.61 13.89 1.32
C GLN A 55 2.50 12.37 1.46
N MET A 56 1.35 11.79 1.13
CA MET A 56 1.15 10.34 1.20
C MET A 56 2.04 9.60 0.20
N HIS A 57 2.19 10.09 -1.03
CA HIS A 57 3.09 9.51 -2.02
C HIS A 57 4.53 9.47 -1.49
N THR A 58 5.02 10.58 -0.91
CA THR A 58 6.35 10.65 -0.30
C THR A 58 6.49 9.66 0.86
N SER A 59 5.48 9.55 1.71
CA SER A 59 5.45 8.60 2.82
C SER A 59 5.49 7.16 2.33
N LEU A 60 4.68 6.83 1.32
CA LEU A 60 4.68 5.50 0.69
C LEU A 60 6.00 5.20 -0.03
N GLN A 61 6.64 6.19 -0.66
CA GLN A 61 7.98 6.03 -1.24
C GLN A 61 9.00 5.66 -0.15
N THR A 62 8.96 6.34 1.00
CA THR A 62 9.83 6.01 2.15
C THR A 62 9.65 4.55 2.60
N LEU A 63 8.41 4.05 2.65
CA LEU A 63 8.15 2.66 3.01
C LEU A 63 8.52 1.68 1.88
N ARG A 64 8.28 2.07 0.63
CA ARG A 64 8.63 1.27 -0.57
C ARG A 64 10.14 1.04 -0.70
N ASP A 65 10.96 1.97 -0.21
CA ASP A 65 12.43 1.88 -0.27
C ASP A 65 13.03 0.96 0.80
N LEU A 66 12.23 0.44 1.73
CA LEU A 66 12.67 -0.57 2.70
C LEU A 66 12.96 -1.91 1.99
N PRO A 67 13.78 -2.79 2.60
CA PRO A 67 14.10 -4.10 2.06
C PRO A 67 12.84 -4.91 1.70
N ASP A 68 12.86 -5.60 0.56
CA ASP A 68 11.71 -6.36 0.04
C ASP A 68 11.19 -7.43 0.99
N ASN A 69 12.06 -8.02 1.82
CA ASN A 69 11.68 -9.02 2.82
C ASN A 69 11.14 -8.42 4.13
N THR A 70 10.99 -7.09 4.23
CA THR A 70 10.41 -6.44 5.41
C THR A 70 8.97 -6.89 5.61
N ALA A 71 8.67 -7.52 6.75
CA ALA A 71 7.32 -7.90 7.12
C ALA A 71 6.51 -6.67 7.54
N VAL A 72 5.36 -6.48 6.90
CA VAL A 72 4.50 -5.28 7.08
C VAL A 72 3.28 -5.64 7.91
N TYR A 73 3.18 -5.03 9.08
CA TYR A 73 2.04 -5.13 9.99
C TYR A 73 1.25 -3.82 9.96
N CYS A 74 0.14 -3.82 9.23
CA CYS A 74 -0.79 -2.70 9.17
C CYS A 74 -1.87 -2.77 10.23
N ALA A 75 -2.58 -1.66 10.47
CA ALA A 75 -3.55 -1.55 11.56
C ALA A 75 -4.85 -2.35 11.32
N HIS A 76 -5.22 -2.64 10.06
CA HIS A 76 -6.52 -3.20 9.71
C HIS A 76 -6.44 -4.35 8.71
N GLU A 77 -7.37 -5.30 8.83
CA GLU A 77 -7.58 -6.42 7.90
C GLU A 77 -8.51 -5.99 6.73
N TYR A 78 -8.07 -5.04 5.92
CA TYR A 78 -8.85 -4.50 4.80
C TYR A 78 -8.58 -5.19 3.45
N THR A 79 -7.80 -6.26 3.45
CA THR A 79 -7.24 -6.90 2.26
C THR A 79 -8.28 -7.24 1.21
N LEU A 80 -9.38 -7.92 1.55
CA LEU A 80 -10.39 -8.28 0.55
C LEU A 80 -11.11 -7.06 -0.03
N ALA A 81 -11.33 -6.00 0.75
CA ALA A 81 -11.91 -4.76 0.25
C ALA A 81 -10.93 -4.00 -0.67
N ASN A 82 -9.65 -4.02 -0.33
CA ASN A 82 -8.60 -3.43 -1.17
C ASN A 82 -8.44 -4.19 -2.49
N LEU A 83 -8.45 -5.52 -2.44
CA LEU A 83 -8.34 -6.38 -3.63
C LEU A 83 -9.53 -6.21 -4.57
N ARG A 84 -10.76 -6.02 -4.07
CA ARG A 84 -11.91 -5.68 -4.93
C ARG A 84 -11.64 -4.43 -5.75
N PHE A 85 -11.10 -3.38 -5.15
CA PHE A 85 -10.71 -2.17 -5.86
C PHE A 85 -9.54 -2.43 -6.82
N ALA A 86 -8.46 -3.06 -6.34
CA ALA A 86 -7.29 -3.34 -7.17
C ALA A 86 -7.64 -4.15 -8.43
N ARG A 87 -8.52 -5.15 -8.30
CA ARG A 87 -9.06 -5.94 -9.42
C ARG A 87 -9.97 -5.14 -10.36
N HIS A 88 -10.73 -4.18 -9.83
CA HIS A 88 -11.50 -3.24 -10.64
C HIS A 88 -10.57 -2.30 -11.42
N TRP A 89 -9.51 -1.84 -10.78
CA TRP A 89 -8.53 -0.93 -11.38
C TRP A 89 -7.65 -1.59 -12.43
N LEU A 90 -7.24 -2.85 -12.19
CA LEU A 90 -6.36 -3.67 -13.01
C LEU A 90 -7.01 -5.03 -13.32
N PRO A 91 -8.07 -5.08 -14.14
CA PRO A 91 -8.84 -6.31 -14.35
C PRO A 91 -8.03 -7.44 -15.00
N GLU A 92 -7.04 -7.10 -15.81
CA GLU A 92 -6.20 -8.06 -16.55
C GLU A 92 -4.99 -8.56 -15.75
N ASP A 93 -4.76 -8.03 -14.54
CA ASP A 93 -3.63 -8.43 -13.70
C ASP A 93 -3.87 -9.81 -13.08
N LYS A 94 -3.20 -10.81 -13.62
CA LYS A 94 -3.33 -12.21 -13.18
C LYS A 94 -2.76 -12.44 -11.79
N ALA A 95 -1.67 -11.76 -11.44
CA ALA A 95 -1.06 -11.89 -10.11
C ALA A 95 -2.02 -11.39 -9.00
N LEU A 96 -2.71 -10.28 -9.25
CA LEU A 96 -3.77 -9.80 -8.36
C LEU A 96 -4.94 -10.79 -8.24
N ALA A 97 -5.34 -11.44 -9.35
CA ALA A 97 -6.40 -12.43 -9.33
C ALA A 97 -6.04 -13.67 -8.50
N GLU A 98 -4.82 -14.17 -8.66
CA GLU A 98 -4.30 -15.31 -7.90
C GLU A 98 -4.19 -14.96 -6.40
N PHE A 99 -3.68 -13.78 -6.09
CA PHE A 99 -3.54 -13.33 -4.71
C PHE A 99 -4.90 -13.10 -4.04
N GLU A 100 -5.89 -12.57 -4.76
CA GLU A 100 -7.25 -12.42 -4.25
C GLU A 100 -7.84 -13.78 -3.83
N ASN A 101 -7.66 -14.82 -4.67
CA ASN A 101 -8.14 -16.17 -4.35
C ASN A 101 -7.45 -16.73 -3.11
N ALA A 102 -6.13 -16.58 -3.00
CA ALA A 102 -5.38 -17.02 -1.83
C ALA A 102 -5.83 -16.31 -0.55
N CYS A 103 -6.09 -15.00 -0.63
CA CYS A 103 -6.62 -14.23 0.52
C CYS A 103 -8.03 -14.66 0.91
N LYS A 104 -8.91 -14.96 -0.05
CA LYS A 104 -10.25 -15.51 0.22
C LYS A 104 -10.15 -16.83 0.98
N ASP A 105 -9.31 -17.76 0.52
CA ASP A 105 -9.08 -19.04 1.17
C ASP A 105 -8.57 -18.88 2.62
N LEU A 106 -7.64 -17.95 2.85
CA LEU A 106 -7.17 -17.64 4.21
C LEU A 106 -8.31 -17.15 5.09
N ARG A 107 -9.11 -16.19 4.60
CA ARG A 107 -10.21 -15.59 5.38
C ARG A 107 -11.33 -16.57 5.66
N GLU A 108 -11.66 -17.46 4.71
CA GLU A 108 -12.63 -18.55 4.93
C GLU A 108 -12.19 -19.52 6.04
N ARG A 109 -10.88 -19.72 6.21
CA ARG A 109 -10.29 -20.51 7.29
C ARG A 109 -10.09 -19.72 8.58
N GLY A 110 -10.58 -18.47 8.66
CA GLY A 110 -10.39 -17.59 9.81
C GLY A 110 -8.96 -17.11 10.05
N LYS A 111 -8.08 -17.24 9.03
CA LYS A 111 -6.68 -16.82 9.11
C LYS A 111 -6.52 -15.37 8.64
N PRO A 112 -5.57 -14.60 9.26
CA PRO A 112 -5.27 -13.24 8.79
C PRO A 112 -4.52 -13.26 7.45
N THR A 113 -4.62 -12.16 6.71
CA THR A 113 -3.79 -11.90 5.52
C THR A 113 -2.59 -11.00 5.83
N VAL A 114 -2.52 -10.47 7.04
CA VAL A 114 -1.40 -9.71 7.59
C VAL A 114 -0.51 -10.68 8.39
N PRO A 115 0.83 -10.58 8.32
CA PRO A 115 1.61 -9.56 7.58
C PRO A 115 1.73 -9.86 6.08
N THR A 116 1.97 -8.81 5.31
CA THR A 116 2.50 -8.85 3.96
C THR A 116 4.00 -8.52 3.97
N THR A 117 4.62 -8.34 2.80
CA THR A 117 5.99 -7.85 2.68
C THR A 117 6.07 -6.65 1.74
N ILE A 118 7.10 -5.81 1.90
CA ILE A 118 7.34 -4.69 0.98
C ILE A 118 7.47 -5.19 -0.46
N GLY A 119 8.19 -6.29 -0.69
CA GLY A 119 8.33 -6.88 -2.03
C GLY A 119 7.00 -7.33 -2.63
N GLN A 120 6.11 -7.92 -1.83
CA GLN A 120 4.77 -8.31 -2.28
C GLN A 120 3.92 -7.07 -2.63
N GLU A 121 3.97 -6.03 -1.79
CA GLU A 121 3.23 -4.80 -2.05
C GLU A 121 3.73 -4.07 -3.30
N LYS A 122 5.03 -4.05 -3.57
CA LYS A 122 5.59 -3.55 -4.83
C LYS A 122 5.06 -4.27 -6.07
N GLN A 123 4.76 -5.56 -5.95
CA GLN A 123 4.27 -6.37 -7.07
C GLN A 123 2.75 -6.26 -7.28
N LEU A 124 1.99 -6.06 -6.21
CA LEU A 124 0.54 -6.22 -6.23
C LEU A 124 -0.24 -4.94 -5.94
N ASN A 125 0.30 -4.07 -5.08
CA ASN A 125 -0.44 -2.91 -4.58
C ASN A 125 -0.45 -1.76 -5.59
N PRO A 126 -1.59 -1.39 -6.20
CA PRO A 126 -1.64 -0.31 -7.18
C PRO A 126 -1.19 1.05 -6.62
N PHE A 127 -1.22 1.23 -5.30
CA PHE A 127 -0.75 2.45 -4.63
C PHE A 127 0.77 2.53 -4.48
N LEU A 128 1.51 1.44 -4.75
CA LEU A 128 2.97 1.40 -4.77
C LEU A 128 3.55 1.18 -6.19
N ARG A 129 2.69 0.99 -7.19
CA ARG A 129 3.07 0.65 -8.58
C ARG A 129 2.91 1.83 -9.53
N TRP A 130 3.16 3.03 -9.06
CA TRP A 130 3.03 4.25 -9.88
C TRP A 130 4.00 4.32 -11.07
N ASP A 131 5.04 3.49 -11.10
CA ASP A 131 6.01 3.29 -12.19
C ASP A 131 5.73 2.05 -13.07
N ASP A 132 4.65 1.32 -12.80
CA ASP A 132 4.20 0.15 -13.59
C ASP A 132 3.32 0.60 -14.76
N ALA A 133 3.61 0.07 -15.97
CA ALA A 133 2.93 0.47 -17.20
C ALA A 133 1.40 0.27 -17.15
N MET A 134 0.91 -0.83 -16.55
CA MET A 134 -0.53 -1.08 -16.45
C MET A 134 -1.21 -0.09 -15.49
N VAL A 135 -0.54 0.27 -14.39
CA VAL A 135 -1.08 1.24 -13.43
C VAL A 135 -1.07 2.64 -14.03
N ILE A 136 0.00 3.02 -14.73
CA ILE A 136 0.10 4.31 -15.43
C ILE A 136 -1.02 4.42 -16.47
N GLU A 137 -1.19 3.42 -17.34
CA GLU A 137 -2.25 3.43 -18.37
C GLU A 137 -3.65 3.56 -17.75
N ALA A 138 -3.94 2.79 -16.72
CA ALA A 138 -5.22 2.87 -16.02
C ALA A 138 -5.44 4.25 -15.38
N ALA A 139 -4.39 4.82 -14.75
CA ALA A 139 -4.43 6.14 -14.13
C ALA A 139 -4.62 7.27 -15.15
N GLU A 140 -3.95 7.21 -16.30
CA GLU A 140 -4.10 8.21 -17.37
C GLU A 140 -5.51 8.19 -17.98
N ASN A 141 -6.04 6.98 -18.24
CA ASN A 141 -7.41 6.82 -18.73
C ASN A 141 -8.43 7.37 -17.75
N TYR A 142 -8.26 7.06 -16.46
CA TYR A 142 -9.11 7.59 -15.40
C TYR A 142 -8.99 9.11 -15.26
N SER A 143 -7.76 9.64 -15.27
CA SER A 143 -7.47 11.07 -15.13
C SER A 143 -8.06 11.89 -16.27
N THR A 144 -8.03 11.38 -17.49
CA THR A 144 -8.65 12.03 -18.66
C THR A 144 -10.15 12.24 -18.46
N THR A 145 -10.85 11.22 -17.94
CA THR A 145 -12.30 11.27 -17.66
C THR A 145 -12.64 12.22 -16.52
N HIS A 146 -11.78 12.26 -15.48
CA HIS A 146 -12.03 13.02 -14.25
C HIS A 146 -11.29 14.35 -14.19
N ARG A 147 -10.56 14.73 -15.26
CA ARG A 147 -9.79 15.97 -15.37
C ARG A 147 -8.75 16.16 -14.26
N LEU A 148 -8.07 15.05 -13.92
CA LEU A 148 -6.98 15.05 -12.95
C LEU A 148 -5.63 15.31 -13.61
N ALA A 149 -4.62 15.67 -12.80
CA ALA A 149 -3.26 15.82 -13.29
C ALA A 149 -2.67 14.47 -13.77
N THR A 150 -1.73 14.53 -14.71
CA THR A 150 -1.02 13.39 -15.29
C THR A 150 0.48 13.68 -15.39
N GLY A 151 1.28 12.71 -15.78
CA GLY A 151 2.68 12.89 -16.17
C GLY A 151 3.69 12.86 -15.02
N SER A 152 3.32 12.35 -13.85
CA SER A 152 4.25 12.10 -12.75
C SER A 152 3.78 10.92 -11.90
N ASP A 153 4.70 10.26 -11.17
CA ASP A 153 4.40 9.17 -10.24
C ASP A 153 3.37 9.59 -9.19
N CYS A 154 3.51 10.81 -8.67
CA CYS A 154 2.54 11.37 -7.72
C CYS A 154 1.15 11.54 -8.35
N ALA A 155 1.06 11.94 -9.62
CA ALA A 155 -0.22 12.07 -10.33
C ALA A 155 -0.86 10.68 -10.56
N VAL A 156 -0.08 9.66 -10.87
CA VAL A 156 -0.56 8.26 -10.95
C VAL A 156 -1.11 7.82 -9.61
N PHE A 157 -0.36 7.99 -8.52
CA PHE A 157 -0.83 7.70 -7.17
C PHE A 157 -2.13 8.44 -6.83
N ALA A 158 -2.19 9.75 -7.11
CA ALA A 158 -3.36 10.59 -6.83
C ALA A 158 -4.60 10.10 -7.59
N ALA A 159 -4.44 9.67 -8.84
CA ALA A 159 -5.53 9.11 -9.64
C ALA A 159 -6.05 7.79 -9.04
N VAL A 160 -5.15 6.88 -8.63
CA VAL A 160 -5.52 5.62 -7.96
C VAL A 160 -6.26 5.91 -6.65
N ARG A 161 -5.77 6.87 -5.84
CA ARG A 161 -6.41 7.24 -4.57
C ARG A 161 -7.79 7.85 -4.78
N HIS A 162 -7.91 8.79 -5.72
CA HIS A 162 -9.20 9.38 -6.10
C HIS A 162 -10.18 8.30 -6.61
N GLY A 163 -9.70 7.37 -7.43
CA GLY A 163 -10.51 6.23 -7.91
C GLY A 163 -11.03 5.38 -6.76
N LYS A 164 -10.17 5.07 -5.77
CA LYS A 164 -10.57 4.30 -4.58
C LYS A 164 -11.58 5.04 -3.70
N ASP A 165 -11.47 6.35 -3.58
CA ASP A 165 -12.38 7.16 -2.76
C ASP A 165 -13.78 7.27 -3.37
N ASN A 166 -13.91 7.03 -4.68
CA ASN A 166 -15.16 7.06 -5.44
C ASN A 166 -15.65 5.67 -5.88
N PHE A 167 -14.99 4.59 -5.43
CA PHE A 167 -15.37 3.19 -5.69
C PHE A 167 -16.34 2.69 -4.62
#